data_43b35e4d8c742865bf3b7ba70cdc9ee3
#
_entry.id   43b35e4d8c742865bf3b7ba70cdc9ee3
#
_cell.length_a   1.000
_cell.length_b   1.000
_cell.length_c   1.000
_cell.angle_alpha   90.00
_cell.angle_beta   90.00
_cell.angle_gamma   90.00
#
_symmetry.space_group_name_H-M   'P 1'
#
loop_
_entity.id
_entity.type
_entity.pdbx_description
1 polymer ?
#
loop_
_entity_poly.entity_id
_entity_poly.type
_entity_poly.pdbx_seq_one_letter_code
_entity_poly.pdbx_strand_id
1 'polypeptide(L)'
;MKIIQWTLAVIGILALTAVGVGFFLPSRFEVARSTVINAPAEKVYDLIADPRHWSKWGAWSERDPAMDVNYSGPPFGQGAKWSWKSKSEGSGTMEFTRVEPNRRIEYSLWFPEYNMKSGGAFAIGAAPSGTKVTWTNAGDVGGNPLKRYLPLMMDRMVGPDFERGLANLKVLAEKP
;
A
#
# COMPACT_ATOMS: atom_id res chain seq x y z
N MET A 1 23.72 -35.16 23.94
CA MET A 1 23.88 -35.37 22.49
C MET A 1 22.59 -35.80 21.80
N LYS A 2 21.88 -36.86 22.22
CA LYS A 2 20.64 -37.31 21.55
C LYS A 2 19.51 -36.26 21.48
N ILE A 3 19.27 -35.51 22.59
CA ILE A 3 18.24 -34.46 22.63
C ILE A 3 18.50 -33.38 21.57
N ILE A 4 19.73 -32.88 21.46
CA ILE A 4 20.11 -31.88 20.45
C ILE A 4 19.88 -32.39 19.02
N GLN A 5 20.21 -33.66 18.76
CA GLN A 5 19.98 -34.28 17.45
C GLN A 5 18.49 -34.36 17.11
N TRP A 6 17.64 -34.76 18.07
CA TRP A 6 16.19 -34.79 17.89
C TRP A 6 15.61 -33.39 17.69
N THR A 7 16.08 -32.38 18.43
CA THR A 7 15.65 -30.98 18.26
C THR A 7 16.00 -30.47 16.87
N LEU A 8 17.22 -30.71 16.40
CA LEU A 8 17.64 -30.31 15.05
C LEU A 8 16.84 -31.04 13.95
N ALA A 9 16.56 -32.34 14.14
CA ALA A 9 15.73 -33.09 13.20
C ALA A 9 14.29 -32.51 13.11
N VAL A 10 13.66 -32.18 14.23
CA VAL A 10 12.33 -31.57 14.27
C VAL A 10 12.33 -30.21 13.56
N ILE A 11 13.31 -29.35 13.85
CA ILE A 11 13.44 -28.04 13.17
C ILE A 11 13.61 -28.23 11.64
N GLY A 12 14.43 -29.19 11.23
CA GLY A 12 14.62 -29.50 9.83
C GLY A 12 13.33 -29.95 9.12
N ILE A 13 12.56 -30.83 9.77
CA ILE A 13 11.25 -31.27 9.25
C ILE A 13 10.27 -30.10 9.15
N LEU A 14 10.19 -29.25 10.18
CA LEU A 14 9.31 -28.07 10.18
C LEU A 14 9.70 -27.09 9.05
N ALA A 15 11.00 -26.85 8.85
CA ALA A 15 11.49 -25.98 7.77
C ALA A 15 11.14 -26.54 6.39
N LEU A 16 11.36 -27.85 6.17
CA LEU A 16 11.00 -28.51 4.90
C LEU A 16 9.49 -28.50 4.67
N THR A 17 8.70 -28.71 5.71
CA THR A 17 7.22 -28.63 5.64
C THR A 17 6.79 -27.21 5.27
N ALA A 18 7.36 -26.18 5.91
CA ALA A 18 7.05 -24.78 5.58
C ALA A 18 7.38 -24.45 4.12
N VAL A 19 8.53 -24.88 3.62
CA VAL A 19 8.88 -24.71 2.19
C VAL A 19 7.89 -25.45 1.30
N GLY A 20 7.57 -26.71 1.62
CA GLY A 20 6.60 -27.51 0.87
C GLY A 20 5.21 -26.86 0.79
N VAL A 21 4.67 -26.43 1.92
CA VAL A 21 3.38 -25.71 2.00
C VAL A 21 3.46 -24.41 1.20
N GLY A 22 4.56 -23.68 1.28
CA GLY A 22 4.75 -22.42 0.57
C GLY A 22 4.56 -22.51 -0.94
N PHE A 23 4.83 -23.67 -1.58
CA PHE A 23 4.58 -23.86 -3.02
C PHE A 23 3.08 -23.84 -3.39
N PHE A 24 2.22 -24.18 -2.45
CA PHE A 24 0.77 -24.21 -2.67
C PHE A 24 0.06 -22.89 -2.27
N LEU A 25 0.76 -21.98 -1.61
CA LEU A 25 0.21 -20.70 -1.22
C LEU A 25 0.15 -19.72 -2.43
N PRO A 26 -0.83 -18.78 -2.44
CA PRO A 26 -0.92 -17.76 -3.47
C PRO A 26 0.34 -16.89 -3.47
N SER A 27 0.82 -16.53 -4.66
CA SER A 27 1.89 -15.54 -4.81
C SER A 27 1.37 -14.11 -4.88
N ARG A 28 0.07 -13.92 -5.15
CA ARG A 28 -0.56 -12.62 -5.35
C ARG A 28 -1.36 -12.21 -4.13
N PHE A 29 -1.38 -10.91 -3.88
CA PHE A 29 -2.23 -10.28 -2.89
C PHE A 29 -2.96 -9.10 -3.49
N GLU A 30 -4.10 -8.78 -2.90
CA GLU A 30 -4.84 -7.55 -3.15
C GLU A 30 -5.41 -7.05 -1.82
N VAL A 31 -5.25 -5.76 -1.56
CA VAL A 31 -5.83 -5.05 -0.42
C VAL A 31 -6.70 -3.96 -0.99
N ALA A 32 -7.95 -3.87 -0.56
CA ALA A 32 -8.88 -2.86 -1.01
C ALA A 32 -9.69 -2.30 0.16
N ARG A 33 -9.84 -0.97 0.22
CA ARG A 33 -10.72 -0.28 1.17
C ARG A 33 -11.47 0.83 0.46
N SER A 34 -12.67 1.13 0.93
CA SER A 34 -13.46 2.21 0.35
C SER A 34 -14.18 3.02 1.42
N THR A 35 -14.43 4.29 1.09
CA THR A 35 -15.23 5.19 1.91
C THR A 35 -16.09 6.08 1.03
N VAL A 36 -17.13 6.69 1.62
CA VAL A 36 -17.91 7.73 0.99
C VAL A 36 -17.59 9.05 1.67
N ILE A 37 -17.25 10.05 0.88
CA ILE A 37 -16.83 11.39 1.29
C ILE A 37 -17.89 12.37 0.83
N ASN A 38 -18.42 13.19 1.74
CA ASN A 38 -19.41 14.23 1.43
C ASN A 38 -18.71 15.47 0.85
N ALA A 39 -18.11 15.29 -0.32
CA ALA A 39 -17.43 16.35 -1.07
C ALA A 39 -17.48 16.05 -2.57
N PRO A 40 -17.32 17.07 -3.44
CA PRO A 40 -17.23 16.89 -4.88
C PRO A 40 -16.01 16.03 -5.27
N ALA A 41 -16.15 15.24 -6.35
CA ALA A 41 -15.09 14.38 -6.86
C ALA A 41 -13.80 15.15 -7.19
N GLU A 42 -13.91 16.37 -7.67
CA GLU A 42 -12.79 17.26 -7.98
C GLU A 42 -11.94 17.56 -6.74
N LYS A 43 -12.58 17.97 -5.62
CA LYS A 43 -11.89 18.25 -4.36
C LYS A 43 -11.16 17.01 -3.81
N VAL A 44 -11.80 15.85 -3.90
CA VAL A 44 -11.21 14.57 -3.49
C VAL A 44 -10.04 14.19 -4.38
N TYR A 45 -10.21 14.34 -5.71
CA TYR A 45 -9.18 14.08 -6.69
C TYR A 45 -7.94 14.95 -6.47
N ASP A 46 -8.08 16.24 -6.24
CA ASP A 46 -6.97 17.18 -6.00
C ASP A 46 -6.13 16.80 -4.78
N LEU A 47 -6.78 16.30 -3.73
CA LEU A 47 -6.11 15.83 -2.52
C LEU A 47 -5.31 14.53 -2.75
N ILE A 48 -5.70 13.72 -3.73
CA ILE A 48 -5.00 12.47 -4.06
C ILE A 48 -3.95 12.71 -5.15
N ALA A 49 -4.27 13.51 -6.17
CA ALA A 49 -3.44 13.69 -7.36
C ALA A 49 -2.16 14.51 -7.14
N ASP A 50 -2.08 15.29 -6.06
CA ASP A 50 -0.85 15.94 -5.63
C ASP A 50 -0.18 15.13 -4.49
N PRO A 51 0.97 14.51 -4.73
CA PRO A 51 1.68 13.76 -3.69
C PRO A 51 2.02 14.55 -2.43
N ARG A 52 2.13 15.87 -2.52
CA ARG A 52 2.45 16.73 -1.37
C ARG A 52 1.29 16.78 -0.37
N HIS A 53 0.07 16.56 -0.82
CA HIS A 53 -1.09 16.49 0.06
C HIS A 53 -1.14 15.21 0.89
N TRP A 54 -0.43 14.15 0.50
CA TRP A 54 -0.42 12.87 1.21
C TRP A 54 0.14 12.99 2.63
N SER A 55 1.03 13.96 2.87
CA SER A 55 1.49 14.29 4.23
C SER A 55 0.38 14.72 5.17
N LYS A 56 -0.78 15.17 4.65
CA LYS A 56 -1.91 15.67 5.43
C LYS A 56 -2.92 14.58 5.79
N TRP A 57 -2.93 13.46 5.04
CA TRP A 57 -3.93 12.41 5.23
C TRP A 57 -3.36 10.99 5.25
N GLY A 58 -2.17 10.75 4.73
CA GLY A 58 -1.55 9.43 4.72
C GLY A 58 -1.23 8.91 6.11
N ALA A 59 -1.59 7.67 6.43
CA ALA A 59 -1.34 7.05 7.72
C ALA A 59 0.16 6.96 8.06
N TRP A 60 1.01 6.74 7.06
CA TRP A 60 2.46 6.65 7.25
C TRP A 60 3.08 7.99 7.64
N SER A 61 2.63 9.08 7.04
CA SER A 61 3.07 10.43 7.40
C SER A 61 2.62 10.84 8.81
N GLU A 62 1.49 10.32 9.28
CA GLU A 62 1.01 10.50 10.64
C GLU A 62 1.92 9.78 11.66
N ARG A 63 2.39 8.55 11.32
CA ARG A 63 3.28 7.77 12.19
C ARG A 63 4.71 8.28 12.22
N ASP A 64 5.22 8.79 11.10
CA ASP A 64 6.54 9.40 11.02
C ASP A 64 6.48 10.77 10.35
N PRO A 65 6.18 11.84 11.13
CA PRO A 65 6.20 13.22 10.62
C PRO A 65 7.59 13.71 10.18
N ALA A 66 8.65 13.02 10.59
CA ALA A 66 10.04 13.33 10.23
C ALA A 66 10.55 12.55 9.00
N MET A 67 9.65 11.80 8.34
CA MET A 67 9.98 11.08 7.10
C MET A 67 10.57 12.03 6.06
N ASP A 68 11.74 11.67 5.54
CA ASP A 68 12.38 12.43 4.44
C ASP A 68 11.70 12.06 3.12
N VAL A 69 11.02 13.04 2.51
CA VAL A 69 10.25 12.85 1.28
C VAL A 69 10.80 13.74 0.17
N ASN A 70 11.20 13.14 -0.93
CA ASN A 70 11.69 13.82 -2.12
C ASN A 70 10.70 13.66 -3.27
N TYR A 71 10.27 14.79 -3.84
CA TYR A 71 9.34 14.84 -4.97
C TYR A 71 10.08 15.04 -6.29
N SER A 72 9.60 14.41 -7.37
CA SER A 72 10.14 14.53 -8.73
C SER A 72 9.05 14.36 -9.77
N GLY A 73 9.37 14.70 -11.04
CA GLY A 73 8.39 14.74 -12.10
C GLY A 73 7.45 15.94 -12.01
N PRO A 74 6.28 15.90 -12.66
CA PRO A 74 5.29 16.96 -12.58
C PRO A 74 4.75 17.10 -11.15
N PRO A 75 4.26 18.30 -10.76
CA PRO A 75 3.81 18.56 -9.39
C PRO A 75 2.58 17.75 -8.99
N PHE A 76 1.75 17.35 -9.95
CA PHE A 76 0.56 16.51 -9.74
C PHE A 76 0.20 15.72 -11.00
N GLY A 77 -0.66 14.72 -10.85
CA GLY A 77 -1.17 13.92 -11.95
C GLY A 77 -0.17 12.89 -12.47
N GLN A 78 -0.34 12.47 -13.73
CA GLN A 78 0.47 11.40 -14.31
C GLN A 78 1.95 11.75 -14.36
N GLY A 79 2.81 10.82 -13.91
CA GLY A 79 4.26 11.00 -13.81
C GLY A 79 4.71 11.67 -12.52
N ALA A 80 3.80 12.20 -11.70
CA ALA A 80 4.14 12.68 -10.36
C ALA A 80 4.72 11.53 -9.53
N LYS A 81 5.88 11.77 -8.92
CA LYS A 81 6.67 10.75 -8.27
C LYS A 81 7.27 11.28 -6.98
N TRP A 82 7.33 10.43 -5.98
CA TRP A 82 8.05 10.72 -4.74
C TRP A 82 8.73 9.48 -4.20
N SER A 83 9.78 9.72 -3.47
CA SER A 83 10.50 8.71 -2.71
C SER A 83 10.57 9.14 -1.25
N TRP A 84 10.59 8.17 -0.36
CA TRP A 84 10.70 8.44 1.06
C TRP A 84 11.77 7.58 1.70
N LYS A 85 12.30 8.09 2.81
CA LYS A 85 13.16 7.37 3.75
C LYS A 85 12.65 7.60 5.16
N SER A 86 12.42 6.53 5.88
CA SER A 86 11.95 6.53 7.26
C SER A 86 12.64 5.43 8.04
N LYS A 87 12.86 5.67 9.32
CA LYS A 87 13.42 4.67 10.23
C LYS A 87 12.38 3.62 10.64
N SER A 88 11.11 4.01 10.72
CA SER A 88 10.00 3.13 11.13
C SER A 88 9.23 2.55 9.94
N GLU A 89 9.09 3.31 8.85
CA GLU A 89 8.27 2.96 7.69
C GLU A 89 9.11 2.44 6.50
N GLY A 90 10.45 2.33 6.66
CA GLY A 90 11.36 1.90 5.61
C GLY A 90 11.52 2.94 4.50
N SER A 91 11.99 2.48 3.34
CA SER A 91 12.19 3.34 2.17
C SER A 91 11.36 2.85 0.99
N GLY A 92 10.93 3.78 0.14
CA GLY A 92 10.18 3.42 -1.04
C GLY A 92 10.09 4.53 -2.06
N THR A 93 9.48 4.18 -3.17
CA THR A 93 9.15 5.11 -4.26
C THR A 93 7.75 4.82 -4.76
N MET A 94 6.97 5.87 -4.98
CA MET A 94 5.66 5.78 -5.63
C MET A 94 5.62 6.72 -6.84
N GLU A 95 4.94 6.29 -7.89
CA GLU A 95 4.74 7.06 -9.11
C GLU A 95 3.32 6.87 -9.63
N PHE A 96 2.65 7.96 -10.01
CA PHE A 96 1.36 7.89 -10.69
C PHE A 96 1.58 7.52 -12.16
N THR A 97 1.17 6.31 -12.53
CA THR A 97 1.42 5.73 -13.86
C THR A 97 0.33 6.06 -14.88
N ARG A 98 -0.90 6.24 -14.43
CA ARG A 98 -2.05 6.64 -15.24
C ARG A 98 -3.02 7.47 -14.43
N VAL A 99 -3.52 8.54 -15.03
CA VAL A 99 -4.48 9.44 -14.36
C VAL A 99 -5.63 9.77 -15.31
N GLU A 100 -6.83 9.52 -14.82
CA GLU A 100 -8.09 9.96 -15.43
C GLU A 100 -8.71 10.97 -14.43
N PRO A 101 -8.70 12.28 -14.74
CA PRO A 101 -9.15 13.32 -13.82
C PRO A 101 -10.54 13.02 -13.23
N ASN A 102 -10.66 13.18 -11.92
CA ASN A 102 -11.89 12.96 -11.14
C ASN A 102 -12.46 11.54 -11.17
N ARG A 103 -11.73 10.56 -11.75
CA ARG A 103 -12.19 9.17 -11.91
C ARG A 103 -11.23 8.12 -11.40
N ARG A 104 -9.95 8.22 -11.78
CA ARG A 104 -9.00 7.16 -11.47
C ARG A 104 -7.56 7.67 -11.44
N ILE A 105 -6.80 7.21 -10.46
CA ILE A 105 -5.35 7.41 -10.37
C ILE A 105 -4.74 6.03 -10.14
N GLU A 106 -3.92 5.56 -11.08
CA GLU A 106 -3.14 4.33 -10.93
C GLU A 106 -1.72 4.67 -10.52
N TYR A 107 -1.13 3.83 -9.69
CA TYR A 107 0.23 4.04 -9.20
C TYR A 107 1.04 2.76 -9.17
N SER A 108 2.36 2.92 -9.23
CA SER A 108 3.35 1.88 -8.94
C SER A 108 4.07 2.19 -7.64
N LEU A 109 4.42 1.14 -6.91
CA LEU A 109 5.19 1.16 -5.66
C LEU A 109 6.43 0.29 -5.80
N TRP A 110 7.54 0.77 -5.27
CA TRP A 110 8.78 0.04 -5.17
C TRP A 110 9.38 0.16 -3.76
N PHE A 111 9.66 -0.98 -3.15
CA PHE A 111 10.32 -1.10 -1.85
C PHE A 111 11.68 -1.78 -2.04
N PRO A 112 12.78 -1.00 -2.12
CA PRO A 112 14.11 -1.53 -2.44
C PRO A 112 14.61 -2.56 -1.42
N GLU A 113 14.37 -2.35 -0.13
CA GLU A 113 14.81 -3.24 0.95
C GLU A 113 14.27 -4.66 0.83
N TYR A 114 13.05 -4.81 0.31
CA TYR A 114 12.39 -6.10 0.13
C TYR A 114 12.48 -6.63 -1.30
N ASN A 115 13.06 -5.85 -2.23
CA ASN A 115 12.99 -6.10 -3.67
C ASN A 115 11.53 -6.40 -4.08
N MET A 116 10.61 -5.55 -3.65
CA MET A 116 9.17 -5.77 -3.82
C MET A 116 8.55 -4.64 -4.64
N LYS A 117 7.83 -5.05 -5.68
CA LYS A 117 7.00 -4.15 -6.50
C LYS A 117 5.54 -4.46 -6.27
N SER A 118 4.74 -3.42 -6.18
CA SER A 118 3.28 -3.51 -6.19
C SER A 118 2.71 -2.34 -6.97
N GLY A 119 1.42 -2.35 -7.17
CA GLY A 119 0.72 -1.25 -7.80
C GLY A 119 -0.73 -1.23 -7.34
N GLY A 120 -1.39 -0.13 -7.58
CA GLY A 120 -2.77 0.01 -7.18
C GLY A 120 -3.45 1.18 -7.85
N ALA A 121 -4.62 1.50 -7.35
CA ALA A 121 -5.41 2.59 -7.87
C ALA A 121 -6.30 3.23 -6.79
N PHE A 122 -6.62 4.49 -7.02
CA PHE A 122 -7.78 5.15 -6.46
C PHE A 122 -8.86 5.21 -7.54
N ALA A 123 -9.99 4.58 -7.28
CA ALA A 123 -11.20 4.73 -8.09
C ALA A 123 -12.12 5.75 -7.39
N ILE A 124 -12.52 6.77 -8.12
CA ILE A 124 -13.34 7.89 -7.66
C ILE A 124 -14.65 7.84 -8.44
N GLY A 125 -15.78 7.76 -7.77
CA GLY A 125 -17.08 7.65 -8.40
C GLY A 125 -18.18 8.33 -7.59
N ALA A 126 -19.32 8.57 -8.23
CA ALA A 126 -20.47 9.16 -7.57
C ALA A 126 -21.06 8.21 -6.50
N ALA A 127 -21.53 8.79 -5.41
CA ALA A 127 -22.31 8.12 -4.38
C ALA A 127 -23.52 8.97 -4.00
N PRO A 128 -24.58 8.40 -3.40
CA PRO A 128 -25.78 9.17 -3.02
C PRO A 128 -25.50 10.39 -2.15
N SER A 129 -24.46 10.36 -1.34
CA SER A 129 -24.07 11.44 -0.42
C SER A 129 -22.69 12.03 -0.72
N GLY A 130 -22.29 12.11 -2.00
CA GLY A 130 -21.02 12.70 -2.40
C GLY A 130 -20.18 11.79 -3.30
N THR A 131 -18.95 11.48 -2.90
CA THR A 131 -17.96 10.77 -3.70
C THR A 131 -17.52 9.49 -3.01
N LYS A 132 -17.66 8.33 -3.69
CA LYS A 132 -17.06 7.07 -3.24
C LYS A 132 -15.62 7.01 -3.72
N VAL A 133 -14.71 6.74 -2.79
CA VAL A 133 -13.30 6.47 -3.07
C VAL A 133 -13.00 5.02 -2.71
N THR A 134 -12.41 4.28 -3.64
CA THR A 134 -11.87 2.94 -3.38
C THR A 134 -10.36 2.98 -3.63
N TRP A 135 -9.60 2.62 -2.62
CA TRP A 135 -8.16 2.50 -2.68
C TRP A 135 -7.77 1.03 -2.74
N THR A 136 -7.02 0.65 -3.76
CA THR A 136 -6.53 -0.72 -3.96
C THR A 136 -5.01 -0.74 -4.03
N ASN A 137 -4.40 -1.84 -3.59
CA ASN A 137 -3.01 -2.20 -3.86
C ASN A 137 -2.92 -3.69 -4.09
N ALA A 138 -2.20 -4.09 -5.13
CA ALA A 138 -1.98 -5.48 -5.48
C ALA A 138 -0.51 -5.72 -5.85
N GLY A 139 -0.03 -6.92 -5.62
CA GLY A 139 1.33 -7.31 -5.95
C GLY A 139 1.49 -8.81 -6.09
N ASP A 140 2.67 -9.20 -6.56
CA ASP A 140 3.08 -10.60 -6.69
C ASP A 140 4.46 -10.78 -6.04
N VAL A 141 4.55 -11.67 -5.08
CA VAL A 141 5.79 -11.98 -4.35
C VAL A 141 6.66 -13.01 -5.08
N GLY A 142 6.19 -13.50 -6.24
CA GLY A 142 6.91 -14.39 -7.13
C GLY A 142 6.96 -15.84 -6.68
N GLY A 143 7.95 -16.57 -7.22
CA GLY A 143 8.05 -18.02 -7.07
C GLY A 143 8.66 -18.52 -5.76
N ASN A 144 9.22 -17.65 -4.91
CA ASN A 144 9.85 -18.08 -3.67
C ASN A 144 8.80 -18.58 -2.66
N PRO A 145 8.83 -19.86 -2.25
CA PRO A 145 7.81 -20.45 -1.38
C PRO A 145 7.72 -19.77 -0.01
N LEU A 146 8.84 -19.29 0.54
CA LEU A 146 8.84 -18.58 1.82
C LEU A 146 8.20 -17.19 1.72
N LYS A 147 8.33 -16.50 0.59
CA LYS A 147 7.67 -15.21 0.38
C LYS A 147 6.15 -15.35 0.22
N ARG A 148 5.66 -16.52 -0.19
CA ARG A 148 4.21 -16.77 -0.39
C ARG A 148 3.38 -16.78 0.90
N TYR A 149 4.00 -16.70 2.05
CA TYR A 149 3.30 -16.46 3.30
C TYR A 149 2.90 -14.98 3.49
N LEU A 150 3.60 -14.04 2.83
CA LEU A 150 3.29 -12.60 2.92
C LEU A 150 1.88 -12.24 2.41
N PRO A 151 1.40 -12.73 1.25
CA PRO A 151 0.05 -12.48 0.77
C PRO A 151 -1.05 -12.75 1.80
N LEU A 152 -0.90 -13.79 2.63
CA LEU A 152 -1.87 -14.14 3.67
C LEU A 152 -1.99 -13.08 4.78
N MET A 153 -0.96 -12.25 4.93
CA MET A 153 -0.88 -11.24 5.98
C MET A 153 -1.10 -9.81 5.46
N MET A 154 -1.01 -9.59 4.13
CA MET A 154 -1.01 -8.25 3.54
C MET A 154 -2.27 -7.45 3.88
N ASP A 155 -3.45 -8.05 3.84
CA ASP A 155 -4.68 -7.34 4.20
C ASP A 155 -4.68 -6.88 5.66
N ARG A 156 -4.19 -7.72 6.57
CA ARG A 156 -4.09 -7.39 7.98
C ARG A 156 -3.01 -6.35 8.28
N MET A 157 -1.94 -6.31 7.48
CA MET A 157 -0.83 -5.37 7.66
C MET A 157 -1.11 -4.01 7.05
N VAL A 158 -1.68 -3.97 5.85
CA VAL A 158 -1.85 -2.74 5.05
C VAL A 158 -3.28 -2.20 5.12
N GLY A 159 -4.27 -3.07 5.30
CA GLY A 159 -5.69 -2.67 5.38
C GLY A 159 -5.98 -1.56 6.38
N PRO A 160 -5.50 -1.65 7.64
CA PRO A 160 -5.67 -0.59 8.63
C PRO A 160 -5.09 0.77 8.20
N ASP A 161 -3.97 0.77 7.46
CA ASP A 161 -3.37 2.01 6.95
C ASP A 161 -4.25 2.66 5.88
N PHE A 162 -4.87 1.86 5.03
CA PHE A 162 -5.82 2.35 4.03
C PHE A 162 -7.08 2.89 4.70
N GLU A 163 -7.60 2.20 5.70
CA GLU A 163 -8.76 2.67 6.48
C GLU A 163 -8.46 4.00 7.16
N ARG A 164 -7.29 4.12 7.80
CA ARG A 164 -6.87 5.34 8.47
C ARG A 164 -6.65 6.47 7.46
N GLY A 165 -5.93 6.22 6.37
CA GLY A 165 -5.69 7.21 5.31
C GLY A 165 -6.99 7.70 4.68
N LEU A 166 -7.93 6.81 4.35
CA LEU A 166 -9.23 7.18 3.81
C LEU A 166 -10.09 7.97 4.81
N ALA A 167 -10.01 7.64 6.10
CA ALA A 167 -10.70 8.40 7.15
C ALA A 167 -10.13 9.82 7.26
N ASN A 168 -8.81 9.97 7.23
CA ASN A 168 -8.16 11.28 7.26
C ASN A 168 -8.47 12.09 5.98
N LEU A 169 -8.44 11.47 4.82
CA LEU A 169 -8.82 12.08 3.54
C LEU A 169 -10.26 12.60 3.59
N LYS A 170 -11.18 11.81 4.15
CA LYS A 170 -12.59 12.20 4.35
C LYS A 170 -12.68 13.46 5.22
N VAL A 171 -12.06 13.45 6.39
CA VAL A 171 -12.05 14.63 7.29
C VAL A 171 -11.46 15.86 6.60
N LEU A 172 -10.42 15.69 5.78
CA LEU A 172 -9.78 16.81 5.08
C LEU A 172 -10.65 17.34 3.94
N ALA A 173 -11.27 16.45 3.16
CA ALA A 173 -12.10 16.83 2.02
C ALA A 173 -13.46 17.45 2.42
N GLU A 174 -14.01 17.05 3.56
CA GLU A 174 -15.31 17.56 4.06
C GLU A 174 -15.19 18.90 4.79
N LYS A 175 -13.98 19.41 5.01
CA LYS A 175 -13.82 20.80 5.51
C LYS A 175 -14.38 21.79 4.47
N PRO A 176 -15.03 22.87 4.93
CA PRO A 176 -15.57 23.90 4.05
C PRO A 176 -14.48 24.56 3.19
#